data_cc0510c2c40db53413b28fcb0246fc1e
#
_entry.id   cc0510c2c40db53413b28fcb0246fc1e
#
_cell.length_a   1.000
_cell.length_b   1.000
_cell.length_c   1.000
_cell.angle_alpha   90.00
_cell.angle_beta   90.00
_cell.angle_gamma   90.00
#
_symmetry.space_group_name_H-M   'P 1'
#
loop_
_entity.id
_entity.type
_entity.pdbx_description
1 polymer ?
#
loop_
_entity_poly.entity_id
_entity_poly.type
_entity_poly.pdbx_seq_one_letter_code
_entity_poly.pdbx_strand_id
1 'polypeptide(L)'
;MHMAYPKLSQSAREANQTMILFLVSERKKYEKEYSFDAYRDLFYLSLSIPSIFRNEEIQKFINNGENYFGYTTSEPNINYRREESIRPPLSPQDLLTLSDRSIFQLLRYYQTHQIGDVFVGRDRVGGLGGVKGILCNACSLHPERFVILFTQFIEENMHKGYVYNIVEGVTLHLRYRFGNLRPTQQWEPIEPLPEQETLAATLLNWLERYWIIWENGRIVSKALEACCEVLIDSESAERLSLLLFWLYTKYSSDRDIRANNQDIVSAAFNSIHGVAAQNAITLCNRLLEKEQPVPELLLLLLRNVAGDTAIYVRIPVLQRLPFLMYKNPDLGWQLLAEVFKEPQSHLWKYTERCLYYQYQNNFDRVAPYLNRLLYEGMEESSGIWGRLSTLASLAGHISLSELFEALKKNNSHGALLGVTQVFTANLSLQEHTSKCISGLFAVLEHENLSDNIIREIDKCFKDNKITLIPHEFAFAFIKALPGSTSEFDFQGFLKWLGYKSGRNSLFVLELTEALAQKLETINASQLWQTQPLISVLNEILREADDTPDPQLIQRAINLQDRFLRLGVRGMEELLDRAGQD
;
A
#
# COMPACT_ATOMS: atom_id res chain seq x y z
N MET A 1 7.91 7.39 -34.39
CA MET A 1 6.90 8.38 -34.81
C MET A 1 7.45 9.35 -35.84
N HIS A 2 8.59 9.98 -35.64
CA HIS A 2 9.19 10.97 -36.55
C HIS A 2 9.32 10.50 -38.01
N MET A 3 9.72 9.25 -38.28
CA MET A 3 9.85 8.69 -39.64
C MET A 3 8.50 8.23 -40.27
N ALA A 4 7.49 7.99 -39.48
CA ALA A 4 6.18 7.52 -39.94
C ALA A 4 5.17 8.67 -40.14
N TYR A 5 5.33 9.79 -39.44
CA TYR A 5 4.37 10.89 -39.44
C TYR A 5 4.16 11.53 -40.83
N PRO A 6 5.20 11.74 -41.65
CA PRO A 6 5.02 12.27 -43.00
C PRO A 6 4.19 11.36 -43.93
N LYS A 7 4.12 10.05 -43.60
CA LYS A 7 3.37 9.05 -44.40
C LYS A 7 1.88 8.98 -44.04
N LEU A 8 1.47 9.66 -42.97
CA LEU A 8 0.06 9.71 -42.57
C LEU A 8 -0.74 10.62 -43.49
N SER A 9 -2.03 10.31 -43.69
CA SER A 9 -2.95 11.23 -44.38
C SER A 9 -3.12 12.53 -43.58
N GLN A 10 -3.56 13.60 -44.22
CA GLN A 10 -3.81 14.87 -43.53
C GLN A 10 -4.81 14.71 -42.41
N SER A 11 -5.93 13.99 -42.65
CA SER A 11 -6.95 13.73 -41.63
C SER A 11 -6.41 12.91 -40.44
N ALA A 12 -5.51 11.95 -40.65
CA ALA A 12 -4.87 11.18 -39.58
C ALA A 12 -3.89 12.03 -38.77
N ARG A 13 -3.20 13.00 -39.39
CA ARG A 13 -2.32 13.94 -38.67
C ARG A 13 -3.11 14.90 -37.79
N GLU A 14 -4.22 15.45 -38.34
CA GLU A 14 -5.11 16.34 -37.61
C GLU A 14 -5.78 15.62 -36.43
N ALA A 15 -6.28 14.39 -36.61
CA ALA A 15 -6.85 13.57 -35.54
C ALA A 15 -5.82 13.28 -34.42
N ASN A 16 -4.57 12.99 -34.80
CA ASN A 16 -3.50 12.73 -33.82
C ASN A 16 -3.19 13.98 -32.97
N GLN A 17 -3.07 15.17 -33.62
CA GLN A 17 -2.82 16.41 -32.89
C GLN A 17 -3.99 16.81 -32.02
N THR A 18 -5.23 16.64 -32.49
CA THR A 18 -6.46 16.86 -31.69
C THR A 18 -6.49 15.95 -30.45
N MET A 19 -6.13 14.68 -30.61
CA MET A 19 -6.06 13.74 -29.48
C MET A 19 -5.00 14.15 -28.45
N ILE A 20 -3.82 14.59 -28.87
CA ILE A 20 -2.77 15.07 -27.96
C ILE A 20 -3.28 16.29 -27.18
N LEU A 21 -3.89 17.27 -27.86
CA LEU A 21 -4.43 18.47 -27.21
C LEU A 21 -5.59 18.16 -26.27
N PHE A 22 -6.44 17.21 -26.63
CA PHE A 22 -7.49 16.70 -25.76
C PHE A 22 -6.89 16.09 -24.47
N LEU A 23 -5.89 15.21 -24.59
CA LEU A 23 -5.21 14.61 -23.43
C LEU A 23 -4.51 15.68 -22.56
N VAL A 24 -3.94 16.72 -23.17
CA VAL A 24 -3.37 17.87 -22.43
C VAL A 24 -4.46 18.63 -21.67
N SER A 25 -5.61 18.86 -22.29
CA SER A 25 -6.73 19.58 -21.67
C SER A 25 -7.38 18.80 -20.52
N GLU A 26 -7.58 17.49 -20.72
CA GLU A 26 -8.11 16.61 -19.69
C GLU A 26 -7.17 16.55 -18.47
N ARG A 27 -5.86 16.45 -18.70
CA ARG A 27 -4.88 16.44 -17.61
C ARG A 27 -4.82 17.77 -16.84
N LYS A 28 -5.01 18.91 -17.49
CA LYS A 28 -5.11 20.21 -16.81
C LYS A 28 -6.25 20.28 -15.78
N LYS A 29 -7.33 19.54 -16.00
CA LYS A 29 -8.45 19.45 -15.02
C LYS A 29 -8.04 18.73 -13.73
N TYR A 30 -7.04 17.89 -13.79
CA TYR A 30 -6.58 17.02 -12.69
C TYR A 30 -5.21 17.43 -12.13
N GLU A 31 -4.74 18.66 -12.38
CA GLU A 31 -3.41 19.17 -12.01
C GLU A 31 -3.03 19.06 -10.52
N LYS A 32 -3.97 18.70 -9.63
CA LYS A 32 -3.70 18.48 -8.20
C LYS A 32 -3.25 17.04 -7.86
N GLU A 33 -3.37 16.07 -8.75
CA GLU A 33 -3.18 14.65 -8.40
C GLU A 33 -2.29 13.82 -9.34
N TYR A 34 -1.91 14.30 -10.54
CA TYR A 34 -1.19 13.47 -11.52
C TYR A 34 0.21 13.98 -11.86
N SER A 35 1.13 13.00 -11.84
CA SER A 35 2.57 13.13 -11.93
C SER A 35 3.07 13.98 -13.11
N PHE A 36 4.07 14.78 -12.82
CA PHE A 36 5.01 15.45 -13.71
C PHE A 36 5.44 14.59 -14.93
N ASP A 37 5.60 13.28 -14.75
CA ASP A 37 6.01 12.34 -15.78
C ASP A 37 5.01 12.22 -16.94
N ALA A 38 3.73 12.25 -16.66
CA ALA A 38 2.71 12.08 -17.68
C ALA A 38 2.53 13.33 -18.57
N TYR A 39 2.80 14.52 -18.03
CA TYR A 39 2.82 15.76 -18.81
C TYR A 39 4.06 15.82 -19.69
N ARG A 40 5.18 15.33 -19.18
CA ARG A 40 6.44 15.18 -19.90
C ARG A 40 6.31 14.24 -21.10
N ASP A 41 5.59 13.12 -20.97
CA ASP A 41 5.38 12.18 -22.07
C ASP A 41 4.57 12.79 -23.22
N LEU A 42 3.54 13.60 -22.93
CA LEU A 42 2.77 14.32 -23.93
C LEU A 42 3.62 15.42 -24.62
N PHE A 43 4.50 16.06 -23.88
CA PHE A 43 5.45 17.03 -24.41
C PHE A 43 6.41 16.37 -25.41
N TYR A 44 7.03 15.23 -25.04
CA TYR A 44 7.91 14.49 -25.96
C TYR A 44 7.16 13.90 -27.15
N LEU A 45 5.92 13.45 -26.97
CA LEU A 45 5.10 13.01 -28.09
C LEU A 45 4.84 14.15 -29.06
N SER A 46 4.57 15.34 -28.56
CA SER A 46 4.38 16.56 -29.40
C SER A 46 5.66 16.97 -30.12
N LEU A 47 6.82 16.88 -29.44
CA LEU A 47 8.14 17.13 -30.07
C LEU A 47 8.45 16.13 -31.18
N SER A 48 7.92 14.90 -31.13
CA SER A 48 8.12 13.89 -32.17
C SER A 48 7.38 14.19 -33.48
N ILE A 49 6.47 15.17 -33.50
CA ILE A 49 5.83 15.66 -34.72
C ILE A 49 6.81 16.58 -35.44
N PRO A 50 7.15 16.31 -36.71
CA PRO A 50 8.01 17.22 -37.48
C PRO A 50 7.43 18.64 -37.54
N SER A 51 8.27 19.68 -37.39
CA SER A 51 7.84 21.08 -37.24
C SER A 51 6.92 21.55 -38.34
N ILE A 52 7.16 21.10 -39.60
CA ILE A 52 6.34 21.45 -40.78
C ILE A 52 4.88 20.94 -40.71
N PHE A 53 4.58 20.00 -39.83
CA PHE A 53 3.23 19.42 -39.66
C PHE A 53 2.56 19.82 -38.36
N ARG A 54 3.20 20.64 -37.49
CA ARG A 54 2.61 21.09 -36.22
C ARG A 54 1.59 22.20 -36.47
N ASN A 55 0.44 22.09 -35.86
CA ASN A 55 -0.50 23.20 -35.78
C ASN A 55 -0.06 24.23 -34.72
N GLU A 56 -0.69 25.40 -34.71
CA GLU A 56 -0.33 26.49 -33.79
C GLU A 56 -0.48 26.09 -32.29
N GLU A 57 -1.49 25.30 -31.98
CA GLU A 57 -1.75 24.89 -30.59
C GLU A 57 -0.72 23.88 -30.06
N ILE A 58 -0.31 22.92 -30.90
CA ILE A 58 0.80 22.00 -30.58
C ILE A 58 2.10 22.78 -30.44
N GLN A 59 2.38 23.74 -31.33
CA GLN A 59 3.58 24.57 -31.23
C GLN A 59 3.58 25.41 -29.95
N LYS A 60 2.43 26.00 -29.59
CA LYS A 60 2.27 26.75 -28.35
C LYS A 60 2.46 25.86 -27.12
N PHE A 61 1.96 24.63 -27.16
CA PHE A 61 2.18 23.64 -26.08
C PHE A 61 3.67 23.28 -25.94
N ILE A 62 4.38 23.09 -27.05
CA ILE A 62 5.83 22.82 -27.07
C ILE A 62 6.59 24.01 -26.48
N ASN A 63 6.34 25.24 -26.95
CA ASN A 63 7.04 26.44 -26.47
C ASN A 63 6.83 26.66 -24.97
N ASN A 64 5.63 26.40 -24.44
CA ASN A 64 5.35 26.46 -23.01
C ASN A 64 6.10 25.38 -22.24
N GLY A 65 6.16 24.17 -22.79
CA GLY A 65 6.89 23.05 -22.20
C GLY A 65 8.42 23.28 -22.20
N GLU A 66 8.99 23.89 -23.21
CA GLU A 66 10.41 24.24 -23.27
C GLU A 66 10.80 25.19 -22.13
N ASN A 67 9.97 26.19 -21.85
CA ASN A 67 10.17 27.12 -20.73
C ASN A 67 10.09 26.42 -19.38
N TYR A 68 9.26 25.39 -19.28
CA TYR A 68 9.04 24.65 -18.02
C TYR A 68 10.08 23.56 -17.78
N PHE A 69 10.51 22.87 -18.85
CA PHE A 69 11.45 21.76 -18.76
C PHE A 69 12.91 22.15 -19.01
N GLY A 70 13.19 23.40 -19.41
CA GLY A 70 14.54 23.91 -19.63
C GLY A 70 15.24 23.37 -20.89
N TYR A 71 14.49 22.88 -21.86
CA TYR A 71 15.03 22.37 -23.14
C TYR A 71 15.07 23.48 -24.18
N THR A 72 16.22 23.64 -24.81
CA THR A 72 16.37 24.46 -26.01
C THR A 72 16.07 23.63 -27.27
N THR A 73 15.60 24.30 -28.31
CA THR A 73 15.08 23.81 -29.60
C THR A 73 16.03 23.02 -30.53
N SER A 74 17.14 22.50 -30.03
CA SER A 74 17.88 21.47 -30.75
C SER A 74 17.03 20.21 -30.81
N GLU A 75 16.85 19.65 -32.02
CA GLU A 75 16.13 18.38 -32.21
C GLU A 75 16.44 17.43 -31.07
N PRO A 76 15.43 17.00 -30.30
CA PRO A 76 15.70 16.08 -29.21
C PRO A 76 16.32 14.87 -29.86
N ASN A 77 17.55 14.57 -29.47
CA ASN A 77 18.10 13.26 -29.61
C ASN A 77 17.21 12.38 -28.72
N ILE A 78 16.04 11.98 -29.25
CA ILE A 78 15.11 11.07 -28.58
C ILE A 78 15.84 9.73 -28.61
N ASN A 79 16.88 9.64 -27.80
CA ASN A 79 17.27 8.40 -27.23
C ASN A 79 16.06 8.02 -26.36
N TYR A 80 15.06 7.36 -27.00
CA TYR A 80 14.29 6.40 -26.23
C TYR A 80 15.36 5.59 -25.49
N ARG A 81 15.59 5.92 -24.22
CA ARG A 81 16.06 4.92 -23.29
C ARG A 81 14.91 3.90 -23.27
N ARG A 82 14.84 3.00 -24.27
CA ARG A 82 14.58 1.63 -23.95
C ARG A 82 15.45 1.44 -22.70
N GLU A 83 14.88 0.93 -21.64
CA GLU A 83 15.69 0.25 -20.65
C GLU A 83 16.45 -0.79 -21.46
N GLU A 84 17.58 -0.38 -22.03
CA GLU A 84 18.52 -1.25 -22.67
C GLU A 84 19.01 -2.09 -21.53
N SER A 85 18.47 -3.28 -21.44
CA SER A 85 18.91 -4.25 -20.45
C SER A 85 20.38 -4.45 -20.72
N ILE A 86 21.22 -3.90 -19.83
CA ILE A 86 22.66 -4.07 -19.92
C ILE A 86 22.92 -5.56 -19.74
N ARG A 87 23.26 -6.22 -20.84
CA ARG A 87 23.54 -7.65 -20.79
C ARG A 87 24.80 -7.88 -19.94
N PRO A 88 24.77 -8.77 -18.94
CA PRO A 88 26.00 -9.10 -18.21
C PRO A 88 27.01 -9.77 -19.15
N PRO A 89 28.34 -9.59 -18.92
CA PRO A 89 29.38 -10.12 -19.81
C PRO A 89 29.45 -11.66 -19.82
N LEU A 90 28.96 -12.31 -18.78
CA LEU A 90 28.81 -13.78 -18.62
C LEU A 90 27.64 -14.05 -17.67
N SER A 91 27.17 -15.29 -17.62
CA SER A 91 26.17 -15.69 -16.62
C SER A 91 26.80 -16.03 -15.27
N PRO A 92 26.04 -16.00 -14.16
CA PRO A 92 26.52 -16.52 -12.88
C PRO A 92 26.95 -18.01 -12.95
N GLN A 93 26.25 -18.81 -13.73
CA GLN A 93 26.54 -20.21 -13.96
C GLN A 93 27.89 -20.38 -14.70
N ASP A 94 28.14 -19.56 -15.73
CA ASP A 94 29.42 -19.57 -16.44
C ASP A 94 30.59 -19.25 -15.48
N LEU A 95 30.40 -18.24 -14.60
CA LEU A 95 31.42 -17.92 -13.59
C LEU A 95 31.68 -19.10 -12.67
N LEU A 96 30.66 -19.85 -12.27
CA LEU A 96 30.80 -21.02 -11.40
C LEU A 96 31.50 -22.22 -12.06
N THR A 97 31.54 -22.30 -13.40
CA THR A 97 32.29 -23.34 -14.11
C THR A 97 33.81 -23.08 -14.14
N LEU A 98 34.24 -21.83 -13.90
CA LEU A 98 35.64 -21.46 -13.90
C LEU A 98 36.38 -21.99 -12.68
N SER A 99 37.66 -22.27 -12.82
CA SER A 99 38.53 -22.52 -11.66
C SER A 99 38.71 -21.26 -10.81
N ASP A 100 39.02 -21.38 -9.53
CA ASP A 100 39.25 -20.25 -8.64
C ASP A 100 40.33 -19.31 -9.19
N ARG A 101 41.41 -19.85 -9.71
CA ARG A 101 42.48 -19.10 -10.39
C ARG A 101 41.94 -18.29 -11.58
N SER A 102 41.08 -18.91 -12.37
CA SER A 102 40.46 -18.22 -13.53
C SER A 102 39.49 -17.11 -13.12
N ILE A 103 38.74 -17.31 -12.02
CA ILE A 103 37.89 -16.27 -11.43
C ILE A 103 38.76 -15.07 -11.02
N PHE A 104 39.84 -15.27 -10.28
CA PHE A 104 40.76 -14.20 -9.90
C PHE A 104 41.35 -13.47 -11.09
N GLN A 105 41.80 -14.21 -12.13
CA GLN A 105 42.35 -13.62 -13.34
C GLN A 105 41.30 -12.76 -14.09
N LEU A 106 40.08 -13.25 -14.23
CA LEU A 106 38.97 -12.55 -14.84
C LEU A 106 38.64 -11.23 -14.09
N LEU A 107 38.50 -11.32 -12.78
CA LEU A 107 38.15 -10.16 -11.95
C LEU A 107 39.29 -9.12 -11.94
N ARG A 108 40.56 -9.56 -11.89
CA ARG A 108 41.70 -8.66 -12.03
C ARG A 108 41.76 -7.99 -13.38
N TYR A 109 41.45 -8.69 -14.44
CA TYR A 109 41.40 -8.11 -15.79
C TYR A 109 40.39 -6.93 -15.83
N TYR A 110 39.17 -7.13 -15.34
CA TYR A 110 38.16 -6.06 -15.29
C TYR A 110 38.57 -4.91 -14.36
N GLN A 111 39.20 -5.20 -13.24
CA GLN A 111 39.68 -4.19 -12.30
C GLN A 111 40.82 -3.37 -12.90
N THR A 112 41.84 -4.00 -13.48
CA THR A 112 43.04 -3.34 -13.98
C THR A 112 42.74 -2.47 -15.19
N HIS A 113 41.89 -2.93 -16.08
CA HIS A 113 41.56 -2.21 -17.31
C HIS A 113 40.38 -1.25 -17.13
N GLN A 114 39.77 -1.21 -15.96
CA GLN A 114 38.60 -0.38 -15.65
C GLN A 114 37.54 -0.42 -16.76
N ILE A 115 37.27 -1.62 -17.27
CA ILE A 115 36.36 -1.82 -18.41
C ILE A 115 34.99 -1.32 -18.04
N GLY A 116 34.53 -0.27 -18.74
CA GLY A 116 33.14 0.21 -18.69
C GLY A 116 32.22 -0.68 -19.53
N ASP A 117 30.95 -0.27 -19.59
CA ASP A 117 30.01 -0.94 -20.49
C ASP A 117 30.42 -0.75 -21.94
N VAL A 118 30.35 -1.83 -22.75
CA VAL A 118 30.72 -1.83 -24.15
C VAL A 118 29.54 -2.27 -25.03
N PHE A 119 29.51 -1.78 -26.28
CA PHE A 119 28.54 -2.25 -27.25
C PHE A 119 29.11 -3.43 -28.03
N VAL A 120 28.38 -4.54 -28.07
CA VAL A 120 28.67 -5.72 -28.87
C VAL A 120 27.50 -5.90 -29.87
N GLY A 121 27.66 -5.42 -31.06
CA GLY A 121 26.58 -5.33 -32.06
C GLY A 121 25.52 -4.32 -31.61
N ARG A 122 24.29 -4.78 -31.32
CA ARG A 122 23.18 -3.97 -30.81
C ARG A 122 23.01 -4.03 -29.28
N ASP A 123 23.74 -4.92 -28.64
CA ASP A 123 23.61 -5.17 -27.20
C ASP A 123 24.64 -4.34 -26.43
N ARG A 124 24.21 -3.72 -25.35
CA ARG A 124 25.10 -3.10 -24.38
C ARG A 124 25.50 -4.16 -23.36
N VAL A 125 26.79 -4.45 -23.28
CA VAL A 125 27.37 -5.42 -22.34
C VAL A 125 28.00 -4.68 -21.18
N GLY A 126 27.63 -5.03 -19.96
CA GLY A 126 28.12 -4.39 -18.75
C GLY A 126 29.60 -4.74 -18.50
N GLY A 127 30.37 -3.70 -18.10
CA GLY A 127 31.77 -3.85 -17.72
C GLY A 127 31.94 -4.29 -16.25
N LEU A 128 32.79 -3.56 -15.51
CA LEU A 128 33.09 -3.81 -14.10
C LEU A 128 31.84 -3.90 -13.21
N GLY A 129 30.83 -3.05 -13.47
CA GLY A 129 29.54 -3.08 -12.76
C GLY A 129 28.78 -4.38 -12.99
N GLY A 130 28.72 -4.84 -14.26
CA GLY A 130 28.08 -6.11 -14.63
C GLY A 130 28.75 -7.32 -13.99
N VAL A 131 30.08 -7.36 -13.97
CA VAL A 131 30.86 -8.44 -13.35
C VAL A 131 30.65 -8.49 -11.83
N LYS A 132 30.52 -7.35 -11.15
CA LYS A 132 30.19 -7.28 -9.71
C LYS A 132 28.82 -7.93 -9.44
N GLY A 133 27.81 -7.61 -10.25
CA GLY A 133 26.48 -8.22 -10.11
C GLY A 133 26.48 -9.73 -10.35
N ILE A 134 27.26 -10.20 -11.34
CA ILE A 134 27.44 -11.64 -11.59
C ILE A 134 28.08 -12.33 -10.40
N LEU A 135 29.14 -11.74 -9.82
CA LEU A 135 29.81 -12.27 -8.64
C LEU A 135 28.83 -12.39 -7.45
N CYS A 136 28.01 -11.37 -7.21
CA CYS A 136 26.99 -11.42 -6.18
C CYS A 136 25.99 -12.58 -6.41
N ASN A 137 25.48 -12.72 -7.62
CA ASN A 137 24.55 -13.79 -7.96
C ASN A 137 25.21 -15.18 -7.88
N ALA A 138 26.44 -15.35 -8.36
CA ALA A 138 27.18 -16.62 -8.23
C ALA A 138 27.43 -16.99 -6.76
N CYS A 139 27.77 -16.01 -5.91
CA CYS A 139 27.87 -16.21 -4.45
C CYS A 139 26.54 -16.65 -3.84
N SER A 140 25.40 -16.10 -4.30
CA SER A 140 24.09 -16.53 -3.78
C SER A 140 23.72 -17.95 -4.18
N LEU A 141 24.25 -18.45 -5.31
CA LEU A 141 24.02 -19.81 -5.79
C LEU A 141 24.98 -20.84 -5.12
N HIS A 142 26.20 -20.44 -4.81
CA HIS A 142 27.22 -21.33 -4.21
C HIS A 142 28.04 -20.59 -3.15
N PRO A 143 27.45 -20.23 -2.00
CA PRO A 143 28.10 -19.39 -1.00
C PRO A 143 29.36 -20.04 -0.38
N GLU A 144 29.39 -21.35 -0.16
CA GLU A 144 30.53 -22.04 0.47
C GLU A 144 31.83 -21.81 -0.31
N ARG A 145 31.77 -21.89 -1.64
CA ARG A 145 32.95 -21.65 -2.47
C ARG A 145 33.52 -20.25 -2.23
N PHE A 146 32.68 -19.24 -2.18
CA PHE A 146 33.11 -17.85 -2.01
C PHE A 146 33.48 -17.55 -0.55
N VAL A 147 32.94 -18.29 0.42
CA VAL A 147 33.41 -18.23 1.80
C VAL A 147 34.91 -18.62 1.88
N ILE A 148 35.31 -19.68 1.20
CA ILE A 148 36.72 -20.11 1.15
C ILE A 148 37.60 -19.06 0.45
N LEU A 149 37.11 -18.46 -0.63
CA LEU A 149 37.85 -17.47 -1.42
C LEU A 149 37.90 -16.08 -0.78
N PHE A 150 37.01 -15.76 0.15
CA PHE A 150 36.84 -14.41 0.71
C PHE A 150 38.13 -13.81 1.29
N THR A 151 38.86 -14.61 2.09
CA THR A 151 40.12 -14.16 2.70
C THR A 151 41.16 -13.83 1.63
N GLN A 152 41.22 -14.66 0.57
CA GLN A 152 42.15 -14.45 -0.54
C GLN A 152 41.82 -13.15 -1.31
N PHE A 153 40.51 -12.79 -1.48
CA PHE A 153 40.14 -11.51 -2.10
C PHE A 153 40.68 -10.29 -1.34
N ILE A 154 40.76 -10.40 -0.02
CA ILE A 154 41.30 -9.32 0.83
C ILE A 154 42.83 -9.31 0.77
N GLU A 155 43.48 -10.44 0.92
CA GLU A 155 44.95 -10.60 0.90
C GLU A 155 45.57 -10.17 -0.43
N GLU A 156 44.89 -10.49 -1.54
CA GLU A 156 45.31 -10.08 -2.88
C GLU A 156 44.90 -8.65 -3.27
N ASN A 157 44.35 -7.88 -2.33
CA ASN A 157 43.92 -6.49 -2.50
C ASN A 157 42.98 -6.31 -3.72
N MET A 158 42.05 -7.23 -3.87
CA MET A 158 41.01 -7.11 -4.91
C MET A 158 40.13 -5.91 -4.68
N HIS A 159 39.50 -5.38 -5.74
CA HIS A 159 38.64 -4.22 -5.67
C HIS A 159 37.58 -4.37 -4.57
N LYS A 160 37.46 -3.39 -3.66
CA LYS A 160 36.52 -3.39 -2.52
C LYS A 160 35.08 -3.78 -2.93
N GLY A 161 34.65 -3.36 -4.13
CA GLY A 161 33.34 -3.73 -4.67
C GLY A 161 33.15 -5.24 -4.83
N TYR A 162 34.18 -6.03 -5.12
CA TYR A 162 34.07 -7.48 -5.17
C TYR A 162 33.85 -8.07 -3.78
N VAL A 163 34.60 -7.60 -2.79
CA VAL A 163 34.41 -8.01 -1.38
C VAL A 163 32.98 -7.70 -0.92
N TYR A 164 32.46 -6.52 -1.26
CA TYR A 164 31.09 -6.13 -0.95
C TYR A 164 30.06 -7.04 -1.64
N ASN A 165 30.28 -7.41 -2.91
CA ASN A 165 29.36 -8.27 -3.64
C ASN A 165 29.41 -9.74 -3.16
N ILE A 166 30.53 -10.23 -2.61
CA ILE A 166 30.56 -11.53 -1.94
C ILE A 166 29.70 -11.49 -0.68
N VAL A 167 29.86 -10.47 0.18
CA VAL A 167 29.01 -10.31 1.37
C VAL A 167 27.53 -10.19 1.00
N GLU A 168 27.22 -9.42 -0.04
CA GLU A 168 25.83 -9.26 -0.51
C GLU A 168 25.29 -10.59 -1.07
N GLY A 169 26.08 -11.37 -1.81
CA GLY A 169 25.68 -12.67 -2.35
C GLY A 169 25.40 -13.70 -1.26
N VAL A 170 26.26 -13.80 -0.24
CA VAL A 170 26.03 -14.65 0.94
C VAL A 170 24.77 -14.20 1.69
N THR A 171 24.60 -12.88 1.86
CA THR A 171 23.40 -12.29 2.47
C THR A 171 22.14 -12.66 1.70
N LEU A 172 22.16 -12.56 0.36
CA LEU A 172 21.03 -12.93 -0.49
C LEU A 172 20.69 -14.42 -0.37
N HIS A 173 21.70 -15.30 -0.33
CA HIS A 173 21.49 -16.73 -0.12
C HIS A 173 20.70 -16.99 1.17
N LEU A 174 21.14 -16.40 2.28
CA LEU A 174 20.45 -16.53 3.57
C LEU A 174 19.01 -15.99 3.50
N ARG A 175 18.80 -14.80 2.91
CA ARG A 175 17.47 -14.17 2.83
C ARG A 175 16.51 -14.94 1.91
N TYR A 176 16.98 -15.53 0.83
CA TYR A 176 16.14 -16.37 -0.05
C TYR A 176 15.71 -17.67 0.64
N ARG A 177 16.59 -18.29 1.43
CA ARG A 177 16.27 -19.53 2.17
C ARG A 177 15.25 -19.31 3.29
N PHE A 178 15.28 -18.16 3.94
CA PHE A 178 14.32 -17.84 5.03
C PHE A 178 12.98 -17.30 4.53
N GLY A 179 12.80 -17.12 3.22
CA GLY A 179 11.59 -16.59 2.65
C GLY A 179 11.32 -15.10 2.92
N ASN A 180 12.28 -14.37 3.52
CA ASN A 180 12.17 -12.94 3.75
C ASN A 180 12.28 -12.13 2.46
N LEU A 181 12.90 -12.71 1.44
CA LEU A 181 13.03 -12.12 0.11
C LEU A 181 12.70 -13.19 -0.93
N ARG A 182 11.78 -12.86 -1.84
CA ARG A 182 11.52 -13.71 -3.01
C ARG A 182 12.53 -13.36 -4.11
N PRO A 183 13.22 -14.34 -4.71
CA PRO A 183 14.10 -14.07 -5.84
C PRO A 183 13.28 -13.54 -7.02
N THR A 184 13.82 -12.53 -7.72
CA THR A 184 13.19 -11.93 -8.90
C THR A 184 13.33 -12.79 -10.15
N GLN A 185 14.30 -13.72 -10.14
CA GLN A 185 14.59 -14.71 -11.18
C GLN A 185 14.58 -16.09 -10.55
N GLN A 186 14.54 -17.12 -11.38
CA GLN A 186 14.70 -18.50 -10.91
C GLN A 186 16.04 -18.63 -10.19
N TRP A 187 15.99 -18.89 -8.88
CA TRP A 187 17.15 -19.06 -8.01
C TRP A 187 17.28 -20.54 -7.67
N GLU A 188 18.29 -21.17 -8.22
CA GLU A 188 18.59 -22.60 -8.05
C GLU A 188 19.98 -22.75 -7.43
N PRO A 189 20.08 -22.78 -6.09
CA PRO A 189 21.36 -22.92 -5.41
C PRO A 189 21.94 -24.33 -5.63
N ILE A 190 23.29 -24.42 -5.62
CA ILE A 190 23.99 -25.66 -5.81
C ILE A 190 23.95 -26.49 -4.51
N GLU A 191 23.56 -27.75 -4.63
CA GLU A 191 23.52 -28.69 -3.52
C GLU A 191 24.94 -29.35 -3.29
N PRO A 192 25.30 -29.72 -2.03
CA PRO A 192 24.48 -29.55 -0.82
C PRO A 192 24.43 -28.12 -0.34
N LEU A 193 23.30 -27.73 0.28
CA LEU A 193 23.17 -26.39 0.85
C LEU A 193 23.94 -26.29 2.18
N PRO A 194 24.67 -25.18 2.41
CA PRO A 194 25.35 -24.96 3.68
C PRO A 194 24.35 -24.83 4.84
N GLU A 195 24.81 -25.20 6.04
CA GLU A 195 24.05 -24.92 7.25
C GLU A 195 23.94 -23.41 7.46
N GLN A 196 22.73 -22.96 7.78
CA GLN A 196 22.38 -21.55 7.85
C GLN A 196 23.15 -20.85 8.97
N GLU A 197 23.18 -21.46 10.14
CA GLU A 197 23.87 -20.95 11.32
C GLU A 197 25.40 -20.81 11.06
N THR A 198 26.00 -21.79 10.43
CA THR A 198 27.42 -21.75 10.07
C THR A 198 27.71 -20.63 9.08
N LEU A 199 26.85 -20.48 8.07
CA LEU A 199 27.02 -19.44 7.06
C LEU A 199 26.80 -18.04 7.65
N ALA A 200 25.78 -17.88 8.50
CA ALA A 200 25.49 -16.62 9.18
C ALA A 200 26.60 -16.25 10.20
N ALA A 201 27.14 -17.22 10.94
CA ALA A 201 28.27 -17.01 11.85
C ALA A 201 29.53 -16.59 11.08
N THR A 202 29.77 -17.17 9.92
CA THR A 202 30.90 -16.78 9.04
C THR A 202 30.71 -15.34 8.57
N LEU A 203 29.50 -14.95 8.16
CA LEU A 203 29.18 -13.59 7.76
C LEU A 203 29.38 -12.61 8.91
N LEU A 204 28.91 -12.94 10.12
CA LEU A 204 29.12 -12.13 11.33
C LEU A 204 30.62 -11.94 11.62
N ASN A 205 31.41 -13.01 11.55
CA ASN A 205 32.86 -12.95 11.74
C ASN A 205 33.54 -12.01 10.73
N TRP A 206 33.09 -12.00 9.47
CA TRP A 206 33.64 -11.07 8.49
C TRP A 206 33.29 -9.62 8.82
N LEU A 207 32.06 -9.34 9.26
CA LEU A 207 31.65 -8.00 9.64
C LEU A 207 32.48 -7.45 10.79
N GLU A 208 32.81 -8.28 11.77
CA GLU A 208 33.64 -7.90 12.92
C GLU A 208 35.12 -7.76 12.56
N ARG A 209 35.70 -8.82 11.94
CA ARG A 209 37.13 -8.86 11.66
C ARG A 209 37.58 -7.77 10.71
N TYR A 210 36.74 -7.40 9.74
CA TYR A 210 37.07 -6.45 8.69
C TYR A 210 36.27 -5.15 8.81
N TRP A 211 35.87 -4.75 10.01
CA TRP A 211 35.03 -3.58 10.25
C TRP A 211 35.56 -2.27 9.63
N ILE A 212 36.88 -2.14 9.45
CA ILE A 212 37.53 -0.98 8.81
C ILE A 212 37.20 -0.90 7.31
N ILE A 213 36.95 -2.03 6.66
CA ILE A 213 36.67 -2.09 5.21
C ILE A 213 35.26 -1.59 4.91
N TRP A 214 34.33 -1.71 5.86
CA TRP A 214 32.93 -1.43 5.65
C TRP A 214 32.65 0.07 5.67
N GLU A 215 32.88 0.73 4.50
CA GLU A 215 32.45 2.11 4.27
C GLU A 215 30.97 2.19 3.87
N ASN A 216 30.43 1.13 3.27
CA ASN A 216 29.04 1.03 2.83
C ASN A 216 28.16 0.42 3.93
N GLY A 217 27.63 1.27 4.80
CA GLY A 217 26.75 0.86 5.88
C GLY A 217 25.46 0.13 5.42
N ARG A 218 25.03 0.34 4.18
CA ARG A 218 23.84 -0.33 3.64
C ARG A 218 24.07 -1.83 3.43
N ILE A 219 25.26 -2.24 2.98
CA ILE A 219 25.59 -3.68 2.83
C ILE A 219 25.69 -4.32 4.20
N VAL A 220 26.36 -3.65 5.15
CA VAL A 220 26.47 -4.12 6.54
C VAL A 220 25.10 -4.29 7.19
N SER A 221 24.22 -3.31 7.04
CA SER A 221 22.88 -3.37 7.64
C SER A 221 22.04 -4.54 7.12
N LYS A 222 22.12 -4.83 5.82
CA LYS A 222 21.44 -5.98 5.21
C LYS A 222 22.06 -7.33 5.64
N ALA A 223 23.38 -7.38 5.77
CA ALA A 223 24.07 -8.57 6.26
C ALA A 223 23.71 -8.87 7.72
N LEU A 224 23.67 -7.83 8.56
CA LEU A 224 23.18 -7.96 9.94
C LEU A 224 21.71 -8.39 10.00
N GLU A 225 20.85 -7.92 9.09
CA GLU A 225 19.46 -8.40 8.99
C GLU A 225 19.41 -9.92 8.83
N ALA A 226 20.18 -10.47 7.89
CA ALA A 226 20.24 -11.91 7.68
C ALA A 226 20.79 -12.67 8.90
N CYS A 227 21.81 -12.12 9.57
CA CYS A 227 22.35 -12.73 10.80
C CYS A 227 21.35 -12.71 11.96
N CYS A 228 20.61 -11.60 12.16
CA CYS A 228 19.61 -11.46 13.23
C CYS A 228 18.42 -12.44 13.09
N GLU A 229 18.14 -12.91 11.89
CA GLU A 229 17.08 -13.91 11.67
C GLU A 229 17.53 -15.34 12.06
N VAL A 230 18.82 -15.62 12.02
CA VAL A 230 19.39 -16.96 12.16
C VAL A 230 20.08 -17.17 13.50
N LEU A 231 20.95 -16.23 13.89
CA LEU A 231 21.83 -16.38 15.05
C LEU A 231 21.11 -15.90 16.31
N ILE A 232 20.65 -16.83 17.10
CA ILE A 232 19.81 -16.61 18.29
C ILE A 232 20.45 -17.14 19.57
N ASP A 233 21.67 -17.69 19.51
CA ASP A 233 22.41 -18.03 20.71
C ASP A 233 22.92 -16.79 21.44
N SER A 234 23.16 -16.92 22.75
CA SER A 234 23.52 -15.79 23.61
C SER A 234 24.81 -15.07 23.17
N GLU A 235 25.83 -15.80 22.74
CA GLU A 235 27.09 -15.22 22.30
C GLU A 235 26.92 -14.40 21.01
N SER A 236 26.25 -14.98 20.02
CA SER A 236 25.96 -14.30 18.76
C SER A 236 25.05 -13.09 18.97
N ALA A 237 24.07 -13.16 19.87
CA ALA A 237 23.18 -12.05 20.20
C ALA A 237 23.91 -10.86 20.82
N GLU A 238 24.89 -11.10 21.69
CA GLU A 238 25.75 -10.04 22.26
C GLU A 238 26.58 -9.35 21.15
N ARG A 239 27.20 -10.13 20.28
CA ARG A 239 28.02 -9.64 19.16
C ARG A 239 27.18 -8.85 18.15
N LEU A 240 26.02 -9.36 17.78
CA LEU A 240 25.06 -8.66 16.91
C LEU A 240 24.59 -7.35 17.53
N SER A 241 24.31 -7.34 18.83
CA SER A 241 23.91 -6.13 19.55
C SER A 241 24.98 -5.04 19.50
N LEU A 242 26.26 -5.44 19.65
CA LEU A 242 27.39 -4.51 19.55
C LEU A 242 27.54 -3.92 18.15
N LEU A 243 27.43 -4.75 17.10
CA LEU A 243 27.52 -4.27 15.71
C LEU A 243 26.34 -3.40 15.31
N LEU A 244 25.11 -3.72 15.76
CA LEU A 244 23.92 -2.91 15.52
C LEU A 244 24.05 -1.55 16.23
N PHE A 245 24.53 -1.53 17.47
CA PHE A 245 24.76 -0.29 18.21
C PHE A 245 25.84 0.56 17.53
N TRP A 246 26.94 -0.05 17.09
CA TRP A 246 27.97 0.62 16.32
C TRP A 246 27.43 1.20 15.01
N LEU A 247 26.65 0.41 14.24
CA LEU A 247 26.05 0.85 12.98
C LEU A 247 25.13 2.08 13.21
N TYR A 248 24.29 2.00 14.23
CA TYR A 248 23.38 3.08 14.60
C TYR A 248 24.11 4.36 15.02
N THR A 249 25.23 4.25 15.73
CA THR A 249 25.99 5.42 16.19
C THR A 249 26.90 6.01 15.12
N LYS A 250 27.57 5.18 14.32
CA LYS A 250 28.52 5.62 13.28
C LYS A 250 27.88 6.48 12.20
N TYR A 251 26.69 6.14 11.77
CA TYR A 251 26.00 6.82 10.66
C TYR A 251 24.99 7.87 11.15
N SER A 252 25.18 8.41 12.35
CA SER A 252 24.26 9.40 12.93
C SER A 252 24.12 10.68 12.09
N SER A 253 25.11 11.03 11.24
CA SER A 253 25.06 12.15 10.31
C SER A 253 24.09 11.97 9.13
N ASP A 254 23.72 10.72 8.79
CA ASP A 254 22.75 10.45 7.73
C ASP A 254 21.31 10.81 8.13
N ARG A 255 21.10 11.23 9.40
CA ARG A 255 19.80 11.65 9.93
C ARG A 255 19.24 12.88 9.21
N ASP A 256 20.09 13.76 8.71
CA ASP A 256 19.70 15.03 8.10
C ASP A 256 19.35 14.92 6.59
N ILE A 257 19.67 13.79 5.97
CA ILE A 257 19.48 13.62 4.54
C ILE A 257 18.08 13.10 4.26
N ARG A 258 17.15 14.03 3.97
CA ARG A 258 15.83 13.82 3.34
C ARG A 258 14.59 13.67 4.23
N ALA A 259 14.52 14.43 5.33
CA ALA A 259 13.23 14.65 6.03
C ALA A 259 12.23 15.50 5.20
N ASN A 260 12.60 15.96 4.02
CA ASN A 260 11.76 16.79 3.17
C ASN A 260 10.98 15.92 2.17
N ASN A 261 9.72 15.62 2.51
CA ASN A 261 8.62 15.23 1.61
C ASN A 261 8.74 13.94 0.78
N GLN A 262 9.65 13.01 1.04
CA GLN A 262 9.65 11.70 0.41
C GLN A 262 9.19 10.63 1.39
N ASP A 263 8.46 9.65 0.88
CA ASP A 263 7.89 8.51 1.56
C ASP A 263 8.68 8.06 2.81
N ILE A 264 8.16 8.47 3.99
CA ILE A 264 8.77 8.18 5.30
C ILE A 264 8.94 6.67 5.50
N VAL A 265 8.06 5.87 4.92
CA VAL A 265 8.13 4.40 4.95
C VAL A 265 9.33 3.90 4.16
N SER A 266 9.54 4.43 2.96
CA SER A 266 10.73 4.09 2.16
C SER A 266 12.01 4.46 2.91
N ALA A 267 12.06 5.60 3.60
CA ALA A 267 13.19 5.98 4.45
C ALA A 267 13.39 5.00 5.61
N ALA A 268 12.32 4.53 6.25
CA ALA A 268 12.38 3.58 7.35
C ALA A 268 13.05 2.24 6.97
N PHE A 269 12.80 1.77 5.74
CA PHE A 269 13.31 0.46 5.28
C PHE A 269 14.54 0.54 4.37
N ASN A 270 14.96 1.74 3.96
CA ASN A 270 16.11 1.93 3.07
C ASN A 270 17.24 2.76 3.69
N SER A 271 17.03 3.45 4.81
CA SER A 271 18.09 4.13 5.54
C SER A 271 18.86 3.17 6.45
N ILE A 272 20.12 3.46 6.71
CA ILE A 272 20.96 2.65 7.61
C ILE A 272 20.36 2.60 9.02
N HIS A 273 19.88 3.74 9.54
CA HIS A 273 19.26 3.81 10.87
C HIS A 273 17.93 3.07 10.96
N GLY A 274 17.06 3.23 9.96
CA GLY A 274 15.79 2.52 9.93
C GLY A 274 15.98 1.01 9.86
N VAL A 275 16.94 0.54 9.05
CA VAL A 275 17.30 -0.88 8.98
C VAL A 275 17.96 -1.37 10.28
N ALA A 276 18.81 -0.56 10.92
CA ALA A 276 19.38 -0.90 12.23
C ALA A 276 18.29 -1.04 13.31
N ALA A 277 17.31 -0.13 13.32
CA ALA A 277 16.15 -0.22 14.21
C ALA A 277 15.30 -1.48 13.93
N GLN A 278 15.06 -1.78 12.65
CA GLN A 278 14.38 -3.00 12.23
C GLN A 278 15.12 -4.26 12.70
N ASN A 279 16.43 -4.31 12.54
CA ASN A 279 17.24 -5.46 12.93
C ASN A 279 17.26 -5.63 14.46
N ALA A 280 17.35 -4.54 15.21
CA ALA A 280 17.32 -4.57 16.67
C ALA A 280 16.00 -5.18 17.21
N ILE A 281 14.84 -4.71 16.72
CA ILE A 281 13.55 -5.26 17.15
C ILE A 281 13.33 -6.68 16.61
N THR A 282 13.86 -7.02 15.44
CA THR A 282 13.80 -8.39 14.90
C THR A 282 14.60 -9.36 15.77
N LEU A 283 15.85 -9.01 16.10
CA LEU A 283 16.70 -9.84 16.97
C LEU A 283 16.03 -10.05 18.35
N CYS A 284 15.52 -8.98 18.96
CA CYS A 284 14.80 -9.07 20.23
C CYS A 284 13.59 -10.04 20.14
N ASN A 285 12.78 -9.90 19.09
CA ASN A 285 11.62 -10.77 18.89
C ASN A 285 12.02 -12.23 18.69
N ARG A 286 13.10 -12.51 17.94
CA ARG A 286 13.61 -13.85 17.72
C ARG A 286 14.16 -14.49 18.99
N LEU A 287 14.88 -13.73 19.81
CA LEU A 287 15.37 -14.20 21.11
C LEU A 287 14.19 -14.56 22.04
N LEU A 288 13.19 -13.70 22.12
CA LEU A 288 11.98 -13.94 22.94
C LEU A 288 11.13 -15.11 22.39
N GLU A 289 11.09 -15.30 21.08
CA GLU A 289 10.41 -16.47 20.48
C GLU A 289 11.04 -17.78 20.93
N LYS A 290 12.36 -17.78 21.09
CA LYS A 290 13.16 -18.94 21.51
C LYS A 290 13.49 -18.96 23.01
N GLU A 291 12.83 -18.09 23.78
CA GLU A 291 13.02 -17.98 25.23
C GLU A 291 14.48 -17.71 25.65
N GLN A 292 15.24 -17.06 24.76
CA GLN A 292 16.61 -16.66 25.03
C GLN A 292 16.66 -15.30 25.75
N PRO A 293 17.66 -15.05 26.60
CA PRO A 293 17.84 -13.76 27.25
C PRO A 293 18.16 -12.68 26.22
N VAL A 294 17.56 -11.51 26.43
CA VAL A 294 17.81 -10.33 25.58
C VAL A 294 19.02 -9.57 26.15
N PRO A 295 20.09 -9.33 25.36
CA PRO A 295 21.26 -8.58 25.80
C PRO A 295 20.90 -7.16 26.28
N GLU A 296 21.56 -6.69 27.36
CA GLU A 296 21.33 -5.34 27.89
C GLU A 296 21.65 -4.23 26.86
N LEU A 297 22.68 -4.43 26.04
CA LEU A 297 23.03 -3.50 24.97
C LEU A 297 21.94 -3.41 23.91
N LEU A 298 21.26 -4.55 23.62
CA LEU A 298 20.11 -4.56 22.69
C LEU A 298 18.92 -3.81 23.28
N LEU A 299 18.65 -3.98 24.57
CA LEU A 299 17.60 -3.22 25.27
C LEU A 299 17.87 -1.73 25.25
N LEU A 300 19.13 -1.32 25.47
CA LEU A 300 19.55 0.09 25.37
C LEU A 300 19.35 0.62 23.94
N LEU A 301 19.77 -0.16 22.93
CA LEU A 301 19.58 0.23 21.52
C LEU A 301 18.08 0.39 21.18
N LEU A 302 17.24 -0.53 21.62
CA LEU A 302 15.78 -0.46 21.41
C LEU A 302 15.16 0.79 22.00
N ARG A 303 15.57 1.20 23.20
CA ARG A 303 15.13 2.48 23.81
C ARG A 303 15.61 3.67 23.00
N ASN A 304 16.85 3.66 22.54
CA ASN A 304 17.41 4.74 21.73
C ASN A 304 16.67 4.89 20.39
N VAL A 305 16.40 3.81 19.67
CA VAL A 305 15.67 3.85 18.39
C VAL A 305 14.20 4.20 18.58
N ALA A 306 13.57 3.77 19.70
CA ALA A 306 12.19 4.14 20.02
C ALA A 306 12.04 5.62 20.34
N GLY A 307 13.05 6.24 20.99
CA GLY A 307 13.10 7.66 21.32
C GLY A 307 13.84 8.53 20.28
N ASP A 308 14.20 8.00 19.10
CA ASP A 308 14.96 8.74 18.10
C ASP A 308 14.19 9.97 17.58
N THR A 309 14.90 11.07 17.32
CA THR A 309 14.30 12.29 16.76
C THR A 309 13.77 12.08 15.35
N ALA A 310 14.38 11.17 14.58
CA ALA A 310 13.97 10.84 13.22
C ALA A 310 12.77 9.88 13.23
N ILE A 311 11.62 10.34 12.74
CA ILE A 311 10.35 9.59 12.71
C ILE A 311 10.50 8.24 12.00
N TYR A 312 11.22 8.19 10.89
CA TYR A 312 11.40 6.97 10.10
C TYR A 312 12.15 5.86 10.86
N VAL A 313 12.95 6.19 11.88
CA VAL A 313 13.64 5.21 12.73
C VAL A 313 12.66 4.52 13.70
N ARG A 314 11.62 5.23 14.15
CA ARG A 314 10.61 4.70 15.07
C ARG A 314 9.59 3.77 14.39
N ILE A 315 9.37 3.92 13.07
CA ILE A 315 8.37 3.14 12.31
C ILE A 315 8.63 1.62 12.38
N PRO A 316 9.85 1.10 12.12
CA PRO A 316 10.12 -0.33 12.23
C PRO A 316 9.83 -0.91 13.62
N VAL A 317 10.07 -0.12 14.67
CA VAL A 317 9.74 -0.50 16.05
C VAL A 317 8.23 -0.69 16.17
N LEU A 318 7.42 0.32 15.80
CA LEU A 318 5.95 0.24 15.85
C LEU A 318 5.39 -0.96 15.08
N GLN A 319 5.92 -1.24 13.90
CA GLN A 319 5.40 -2.33 13.08
C GLN A 319 5.65 -3.73 13.66
N ARG A 320 6.73 -3.90 14.44
CA ARG A 320 7.10 -5.19 15.03
C ARG A 320 6.78 -5.29 16.53
N LEU A 321 6.34 -4.21 17.13
CA LEU A 321 5.99 -4.10 18.54
C LEU A 321 4.84 -5.03 18.98
N PRO A 322 3.82 -5.35 18.16
CA PRO A 322 2.72 -6.25 18.60
C PRO A 322 3.19 -7.60 19.13
N PHE A 323 4.20 -8.21 18.48
CA PHE A 323 4.75 -9.47 18.95
C PHE A 323 5.49 -9.30 20.28
N LEU A 324 6.26 -8.23 20.43
CA LEU A 324 6.95 -7.91 21.68
C LEU A 324 5.96 -7.66 22.81
N MET A 325 4.88 -6.93 22.56
CA MET A 325 3.81 -6.69 23.54
C MET A 325 3.11 -7.97 23.98
N TYR A 326 3.06 -8.97 23.13
CA TYR A 326 2.53 -10.30 23.47
C TYR A 326 3.53 -11.11 24.32
N LYS A 327 4.81 -11.16 23.94
CA LYS A 327 5.84 -11.98 24.59
C LYS A 327 6.43 -11.33 25.86
N ASN A 328 6.62 -10.02 25.85
CA ASN A 328 7.12 -9.22 26.96
C ASN A 328 6.33 -7.91 27.06
N PRO A 329 5.13 -7.93 27.68
CA PRO A 329 4.25 -6.78 27.74
C PRO A 329 4.89 -5.53 28.31
N ASP A 330 5.68 -5.66 29.38
CA ASP A 330 6.27 -4.50 30.06
C ASP A 330 7.29 -3.78 29.16
N LEU A 331 8.17 -4.50 28.50
CA LEU A 331 9.10 -3.93 27.52
C LEU A 331 8.32 -3.34 26.33
N GLY A 332 7.31 -4.04 25.83
CA GLY A 332 6.49 -3.57 24.71
C GLY A 332 5.80 -2.25 25.01
N TRP A 333 5.17 -2.10 26.17
CA TRP A 333 4.54 -0.84 26.58
C TRP A 333 5.55 0.26 26.87
N GLN A 334 6.72 -0.08 27.44
CA GLN A 334 7.79 0.87 27.64
C GLN A 334 8.28 1.46 26.31
N LEU A 335 8.52 0.62 25.31
CA LEU A 335 8.96 1.09 23.98
C LEU A 335 7.87 1.91 23.29
N LEU A 336 6.58 1.53 23.39
CA LEU A 336 5.49 2.32 22.87
C LEU A 336 5.45 3.72 23.51
N ALA A 337 5.65 3.79 24.83
CA ALA A 337 5.71 5.06 25.55
C ALA A 337 6.89 5.94 25.07
N GLU A 338 8.07 5.36 24.86
CA GLU A 338 9.22 6.10 24.32
C GLU A 338 8.97 6.61 22.89
N VAL A 339 8.34 5.80 22.01
CA VAL A 339 7.97 6.22 20.65
C VAL A 339 7.08 7.46 20.66
N PHE A 340 6.15 7.56 21.62
CA PHE A 340 5.20 8.67 21.74
C PHE A 340 5.53 9.65 22.87
N LYS A 341 6.76 9.68 23.37
CA LYS A 341 7.20 10.63 24.39
C LYS A 341 7.01 12.08 23.97
N GLU A 342 7.32 12.35 22.71
CA GLU A 342 7.05 13.64 22.07
C GLU A 342 5.91 13.52 21.08
N PRO A 343 5.02 14.53 20.96
CA PRO A 343 3.93 14.53 19.99
C PRO A 343 4.47 14.40 18.56
N GLN A 344 3.99 13.40 17.83
CA GLN A 344 4.39 13.12 16.44
C GLN A 344 3.18 12.64 15.64
N SER A 345 2.46 13.57 15.05
CA SER A 345 1.19 13.31 14.36
C SER A 345 1.32 12.27 13.25
N HIS A 346 2.45 12.22 12.54
CA HIS A 346 2.68 11.26 11.46
C HIS A 346 2.88 9.81 11.92
N LEU A 347 3.23 9.56 13.20
CA LEU A 347 3.44 8.20 13.70
C LEU A 347 2.13 7.46 13.98
N TRP A 348 1.05 8.19 14.24
CA TRP A 348 -0.23 7.58 14.62
C TRP A 348 -0.77 6.60 13.57
N LYS A 349 -0.50 6.83 12.28
CA LYS A 349 -0.94 5.91 11.22
C LYS A 349 -0.30 4.51 11.26
N TYR A 350 0.75 4.32 12.06
CA TYR A 350 1.44 3.03 12.22
C TYR A 350 1.09 2.31 13.52
N THR A 351 0.22 2.88 14.37
CA THR A 351 -0.10 2.33 15.69
C THR A 351 -1.23 1.32 15.71
N GLU A 352 -2.05 1.26 14.66
CA GLU A 352 -3.28 0.46 14.65
C GLU A 352 -3.04 -0.98 15.09
N ARG A 353 -2.03 -1.65 14.54
CA ARG A 353 -1.73 -3.05 14.89
C ARG A 353 -1.31 -3.21 16.35
N CYS A 354 -0.54 -2.27 16.89
CA CYS A 354 -0.11 -2.33 18.29
C CYS A 354 -1.30 -2.27 19.24
N LEU A 355 -2.21 -1.33 19.00
CA LEU A 355 -3.37 -1.10 19.85
C LEU A 355 -4.48 -2.14 19.61
N TYR A 356 -4.64 -2.61 18.35
CA TYR A 356 -5.62 -3.61 17.97
C TYR A 356 -5.46 -4.93 18.75
N TYR A 357 -4.24 -5.44 18.91
CA TYR A 357 -4.03 -6.68 19.65
C TYR A 357 -4.13 -6.51 21.17
N GLN A 358 -4.27 -5.27 21.67
CA GLN A 358 -4.28 -4.96 23.10
C GLN A 358 -5.63 -4.48 23.61
N TYR A 359 -6.53 -3.99 22.74
CA TYR A 359 -7.75 -3.30 23.18
C TYR A 359 -8.70 -4.16 24.01
N GLN A 360 -8.74 -5.48 23.82
CA GLN A 360 -9.62 -6.36 24.57
C GLN A 360 -9.16 -6.59 26.01
N ASN A 361 -7.87 -6.89 26.20
CA ASN A 361 -7.33 -7.35 27.48
C ASN A 361 -6.62 -6.26 28.29
N ASN A 362 -6.18 -5.19 27.64
CA ASN A 362 -5.38 -4.12 28.22
C ASN A 362 -5.95 -2.74 27.93
N PHE A 363 -7.27 -2.59 27.92
CA PHE A 363 -7.92 -1.35 27.52
C PHE A 363 -7.47 -0.14 28.33
N ASP A 364 -7.27 -0.28 29.64
CA ASP A 364 -6.78 0.79 30.51
C ASP A 364 -5.43 1.37 30.05
N ARG A 365 -4.57 0.53 29.46
CA ARG A 365 -3.31 0.97 28.83
C ARG A 365 -3.51 1.54 27.43
N VAL A 366 -4.53 1.09 26.69
CA VAL A 366 -4.85 1.55 25.33
C VAL A 366 -5.58 2.89 25.34
N ALA A 367 -6.51 3.11 26.26
CA ALA A 367 -7.36 4.30 26.32
C ALA A 367 -6.59 5.64 26.28
N PRO A 368 -5.47 5.82 27.01
CA PRO A 368 -4.68 7.04 26.90
C PRO A 368 -4.12 7.31 25.48
N TYR A 369 -3.75 6.26 24.75
CA TYR A 369 -3.27 6.38 23.37
C TYR A 369 -4.40 6.70 22.40
N LEU A 370 -5.59 6.13 22.59
CA LEU A 370 -6.78 6.49 21.81
C LEU A 370 -7.15 7.96 22.01
N ASN A 371 -7.10 8.46 23.24
CA ASN A 371 -7.34 9.87 23.53
C ASN A 371 -6.30 10.76 22.83
N ARG A 372 -5.02 10.40 22.92
CA ARG A 372 -3.96 11.15 22.22
C ARG A 372 -4.13 11.10 20.70
N LEU A 373 -4.45 9.92 20.14
CA LEU A 373 -4.69 9.75 18.71
C LEU A 373 -5.83 10.67 18.21
N LEU A 374 -6.88 10.84 19.02
CA LEU A 374 -8.00 11.70 18.70
C LEU A 374 -7.60 13.18 18.57
N TYR A 375 -6.70 13.67 19.42
CA TYR A 375 -6.33 15.09 19.50
C TYR A 375 -5.01 15.43 18.79
N GLU A 376 -4.06 14.51 18.73
CA GLU A 376 -2.74 14.70 18.14
C GLU A 376 -2.63 14.11 16.73
N GLY A 377 -3.54 13.19 16.37
CA GLY A 377 -3.54 12.51 15.08
C GLY A 377 -3.91 13.45 13.92
N MET A 378 -3.38 13.15 12.74
CA MET A 378 -3.82 13.78 11.49
C MET A 378 -5.12 13.15 10.99
N GLU A 379 -5.82 13.84 10.07
CA GLU A 379 -7.05 13.29 9.45
C GLU A 379 -6.83 11.88 8.86
N GLU A 380 -5.65 11.62 8.29
CA GLU A 380 -5.27 10.29 7.77
C GLU A 380 -5.27 9.18 8.83
N SER A 381 -5.03 9.52 10.09
CA SER A 381 -5.01 8.58 11.23
C SER A 381 -6.32 8.53 12.00
N SER A 382 -7.22 9.45 11.77
CA SER A 382 -8.51 9.52 12.49
C SER A 382 -9.38 8.27 12.28
N GLY A 383 -9.31 7.65 11.10
CA GLY A 383 -9.97 6.37 10.83
C GLY A 383 -9.52 5.23 11.74
N ILE A 384 -8.25 5.24 12.17
CA ILE A 384 -7.71 4.27 13.14
C ILE A 384 -8.39 4.46 14.49
N TRP A 385 -8.51 5.71 14.95
CA TRP A 385 -9.25 6.01 16.17
C TRP A 385 -10.68 5.50 16.08
N GLY A 386 -11.38 5.79 14.98
CA GLY A 386 -12.76 5.34 14.75
C GLY A 386 -12.88 3.81 14.85
N ARG A 387 -12.01 3.08 14.17
CA ARG A 387 -12.01 1.60 14.21
C ARG A 387 -11.74 1.04 15.60
N LEU A 388 -10.67 1.51 16.25
CA LEU A 388 -10.28 0.97 17.56
C LEU A 388 -11.26 1.33 18.66
N SER A 389 -11.79 2.56 18.65
CA SER A 389 -12.79 2.99 19.64
C SER A 389 -14.11 2.24 19.47
N THR A 390 -14.51 1.95 18.21
CA THR A 390 -15.70 1.14 17.96
C THR A 390 -15.50 -0.31 18.41
N LEU A 391 -14.34 -0.90 18.16
CA LEU A 391 -14.01 -2.24 18.66
C LEU A 391 -14.04 -2.28 20.19
N ALA A 392 -13.49 -1.26 20.85
CA ALA A 392 -13.56 -1.12 22.32
C ALA A 392 -15.01 -0.97 22.81
N SER A 393 -15.85 -0.27 22.04
CA SER A 393 -17.29 -0.17 22.36
C SER A 393 -18.00 -1.51 22.20
N LEU A 394 -17.75 -2.26 21.13
CA LEU A 394 -18.30 -3.61 20.95
C LEU A 394 -17.87 -4.55 22.08
N ALA A 395 -16.62 -4.46 22.52
CA ALA A 395 -16.08 -5.20 23.65
C ALA A 395 -16.65 -4.74 25.02
N GLY A 396 -17.34 -3.60 25.08
CA GLY A 396 -17.97 -3.10 26.30
C GLY A 396 -17.09 -2.21 27.17
N HIS A 397 -15.92 -1.79 26.71
CA HIS A 397 -15.01 -0.89 27.44
C HIS A 397 -15.47 0.58 27.41
N ILE A 398 -16.14 1.01 26.36
CA ILE A 398 -16.77 2.33 26.23
C ILE A 398 -18.22 2.18 25.77
N SER A 399 -19.08 3.10 26.16
CA SER A 399 -20.47 3.11 25.69
C SER A 399 -20.59 3.70 24.28
N LEU A 400 -21.69 3.39 23.58
CA LEU A 400 -21.99 4.04 22.28
C LEU A 400 -22.15 5.55 22.46
N SER A 401 -22.71 6.01 23.58
CA SER A 401 -22.86 7.44 23.86
C SER A 401 -21.52 8.16 23.93
N GLU A 402 -20.56 7.60 24.69
CA GLU A 402 -19.20 8.16 24.78
C GLU A 402 -18.50 8.18 23.42
N LEU A 403 -18.63 7.11 22.62
CA LEU A 403 -18.07 7.04 21.28
C LEU A 403 -18.60 8.19 20.38
N PHE A 404 -19.93 8.37 20.35
CA PHE A 404 -20.55 9.39 19.48
C PHE A 404 -20.37 10.81 20.01
N GLU A 405 -20.27 11.01 21.32
CA GLU A 405 -19.87 12.30 21.90
C GLU A 405 -18.45 12.70 21.50
N ALA A 406 -17.51 11.74 21.52
CA ALA A 406 -16.15 11.99 21.08
C ALA A 406 -16.08 12.29 19.56
N LEU A 407 -16.86 11.58 18.74
CA LEU A 407 -17.01 11.85 17.30
C LEU A 407 -17.52 13.27 17.04
N LYS A 408 -18.58 13.69 17.73
CA LYS A 408 -19.15 15.05 17.58
C LYS A 408 -18.14 16.13 17.93
N LYS A 409 -17.33 15.93 18.99
CA LYS A 409 -16.30 16.90 19.39
C LYS A 409 -15.18 17.03 18.37
N ASN A 410 -14.76 15.92 17.76
CA ASN A 410 -13.65 15.91 16.80
C ASN A 410 -14.08 16.23 15.37
N ASN A 411 -15.34 15.95 15.03
CA ASN A 411 -15.96 16.18 13.72
C ASN A 411 -15.14 15.66 12.51
N SER A 412 -14.38 14.57 12.70
CA SER A 412 -13.53 13.99 11.68
C SER A 412 -14.29 13.01 10.80
N HIS A 413 -14.23 13.24 9.48
CA HIS A 413 -14.80 12.35 8.46
C HIS A 413 -14.14 10.97 8.48
N GLY A 414 -12.80 10.91 8.59
CA GLY A 414 -12.06 9.65 8.68
C GLY A 414 -12.46 8.83 9.90
N ALA A 415 -12.67 9.48 11.07
CA ALA A 415 -13.11 8.81 12.27
C ALA A 415 -14.51 8.20 12.10
N LEU A 416 -15.46 8.96 11.54
CA LEU A 416 -16.80 8.46 11.27
C LEU A 416 -16.80 7.29 10.29
N LEU A 417 -15.98 7.35 9.23
CA LEU A 417 -15.80 6.24 8.30
C LEU A 417 -15.22 5.00 9.00
N GLY A 418 -14.22 5.18 9.86
CA GLY A 418 -13.64 4.08 10.65
C GLY A 418 -14.65 3.41 11.58
N VAL A 419 -15.51 4.19 12.24
CA VAL A 419 -16.63 3.71 13.07
C VAL A 419 -17.61 2.89 12.22
N THR A 420 -17.98 3.41 11.06
CA THR A 420 -18.90 2.76 10.13
C THR A 420 -18.35 1.41 9.66
N GLN A 421 -17.07 1.36 9.29
CA GLN A 421 -16.39 0.13 8.86
C GLN A 421 -16.47 -0.99 9.89
N VAL A 422 -16.28 -0.68 11.17
CA VAL A 422 -16.33 -1.69 12.23
C VAL A 422 -17.76 -2.18 12.46
N PHE A 423 -18.75 -1.29 12.51
CA PHE A 423 -20.13 -1.71 12.69
C PHE A 423 -20.62 -2.55 11.51
N THR A 424 -20.29 -2.18 10.27
CA THR A 424 -20.68 -2.96 9.08
C THR A 424 -20.00 -4.33 9.05
N ALA A 425 -18.72 -4.41 9.39
CA ALA A 425 -17.95 -5.66 9.38
C ALA A 425 -18.41 -6.65 10.47
N ASN A 426 -18.90 -6.16 11.62
CA ASN A 426 -19.32 -6.99 12.75
C ASN A 426 -20.83 -7.20 12.83
N LEU A 427 -21.61 -6.65 11.91
CA LEU A 427 -23.08 -6.73 11.92
C LEU A 427 -23.61 -8.18 11.86
N SER A 428 -22.91 -9.08 11.17
CA SER A 428 -23.27 -10.49 11.05
C SER A 428 -22.95 -11.33 12.30
N LEU A 429 -22.18 -10.81 13.23
CA LEU A 429 -21.85 -11.48 14.49
C LEU A 429 -23.01 -11.32 15.46
N GLN A 430 -23.69 -12.43 15.81
CA GLN A 430 -24.91 -12.44 16.61
C GLN A 430 -24.78 -11.66 17.92
N GLU A 431 -23.64 -11.75 18.60
CA GLU A 431 -23.33 -11.06 19.85
C GLU A 431 -23.22 -9.53 19.69
N HIS A 432 -22.92 -9.04 18.49
CA HIS A 432 -22.72 -7.63 18.22
C HIS A 432 -23.83 -6.97 17.38
N THR A 433 -24.72 -7.77 16.76
CA THR A 433 -25.75 -7.30 15.83
C THR A 433 -26.55 -6.12 16.38
N SER A 434 -27.07 -6.20 17.60
CA SER A 434 -27.89 -5.13 18.19
C SER A 434 -27.10 -3.82 18.37
N LYS A 435 -25.86 -3.92 18.89
CA LYS A 435 -24.98 -2.76 19.06
C LYS A 435 -24.58 -2.15 17.72
N CYS A 436 -24.30 -3.00 16.71
CA CYS A 436 -23.95 -2.55 15.37
C CYS A 436 -25.11 -1.79 14.71
N ILE A 437 -26.33 -2.33 14.80
CA ILE A 437 -27.53 -1.65 14.28
C ILE A 437 -27.72 -0.29 14.97
N SER A 438 -27.65 -0.24 16.30
CA SER A 438 -27.79 1.02 17.04
C SER A 438 -26.70 2.01 16.68
N GLY A 439 -25.46 1.55 16.52
CA GLY A 439 -24.32 2.38 16.08
C GLY A 439 -24.51 2.92 14.66
N LEU A 440 -24.97 2.07 13.73
CA LEU A 440 -25.24 2.50 12.35
C LEU A 440 -26.41 3.49 12.25
N PHE A 441 -27.44 3.38 13.09
CA PHE A 441 -28.48 4.41 13.20
C PHE A 441 -27.87 5.75 13.62
N ALA A 442 -27.02 5.76 14.65
CA ALA A 442 -26.35 6.98 15.10
C ALA A 442 -25.41 7.56 14.03
N VAL A 443 -24.77 6.71 13.20
CA VAL A 443 -24.00 7.16 12.02
C VAL A 443 -24.92 7.84 11.00
N LEU A 444 -26.10 7.26 10.69
CA LEU A 444 -27.06 7.84 9.73
C LEU A 444 -27.65 9.18 10.18
N GLU A 445 -27.65 9.45 11.48
CA GLU A 445 -28.10 10.73 12.06
C GLU A 445 -26.98 11.79 12.10
N HIS A 446 -25.75 11.43 11.73
CA HIS A 446 -24.62 12.35 11.80
C HIS A 446 -24.65 13.38 10.66
N GLU A 447 -24.33 14.65 10.96
CA GLU A 447 -24.43 15.77 10.00
C GLU A 447 -23.46 15.67 8.82
N ASN A 448 -22.33 14.95 8.99
CA ASN A 448 -21.24 14.86 8.00
C ASN A 448 -21.24 13.53 7.22
N LEU A 449 -22.39 13.10 6.75
CA LEU A 449 -22.47 11.95 5.87
C LEU A 449 -21.89 12.27 4.50
N SER A 450 -21.01 11.41 4.01
CA SER A 450 -20.44 11.46 2.66
C SER A 450 -20.76 10.19 1.88
N ASP A 451 -20.55 10.26 0.56
CA ASP A 451 -20.74 9.10 -0.33
C ASP A 451 -19.92 7.89 0.10
N ASN A 452 -18.71 8.09 0.64
CA ASN A 452 -17.88 6.99 1.15
C ASN A 452 -18.50 6.29 2.36
N ILE A 453 -19.13 7.02 3.27
CA ILE A 453 -19.84 6.47 4.43
C ILE A 453 -21.09 5.72 3.97
N ILE A 454 -21.84 6.28 3.03
CA ILE A 454 -23.02 5.62 2.44
C ILE A 454 -22.62 4.30 1.75
N ARG A 455 -21.54 4.30 0.95
CA ARG A 455 -21.01 3.06 0.33
C ARG A 455 -20.58 2.02 1.37
N GLU A 456 -20.04 2.46 2.49
CA GLU A 456 -19.68 1.55 3.57
C GLU A 456 -20.93 0.93 4.21
N ILE A 457 -21.96 1.74 4.50
CA ILE A 457 -23.24 1.24 5.04
C ILE A 457 -23.94 0.35 4.02
N ASP A 458 -23.87 0.65 2.72
CA ASP A 458 -24.46 -0.16 1.64
C ASP A 458 -23.97 -1.62 1.67
N LYS A 459 -22.77 -1.89 2.20
CA LYS A 459 -22.27 -3.25 2.38
C LYS A 459 -23.15 -4.10 3.28
N CYS A 460 -23.88 -3.50 4.21
CA CYS A 460 -24.85 -4.20 5.07
C CYS A 460 -25.93 -4.92 4.26
N PHE A 461 -26.28 -4.36 3.10
CA PHE A 461 -27.31 -4.92 2.22
C PHE A 461 -26.78 -5.96 1.23
N LYS A 462 -25.46 -6.09 1.08
CA LYS A 462 -24.82 -7.05 0.14
C LYS A 462 -24.72 -8.47 0.70
N ASP A 463 -24.67 -8.61 2.02
CA ASP A 463 -24.52 -9.91 2.66
C ASP A 463 -25.90 -10.53 2.94
N ASN A 464 -26.24 -11.55 2.15
CA ASN A 464 -27.50 -12.32 2.31
C ASN A 464 -27.62 -13.03 3.67
N LYS A 465 -26.54 -13.11 4.46
CA LYS A 465 -26.56 -13.65 5.81
C LYS A 465 -27.18 -12.68 6.83
N ILE A 466 -27.25 -11.40 6.49
CA ILE A 466 -27.89 -10.39 7.34
C ILE A 466 -29.41 -10.46 7.10
N THR A 467 -30.04 -11.45 7.70
CA THR A 467 -31.49 -11.69 7.57
C THR A 467 -32.35 -10.67 8.30
N LEU A 468 -31.76 -9.81 9.13
CA LEU A 468 -32.45 -8.96 10.08
C LEU A 468 -31.99 -7.49 10.04
N ILE A 469 -31.97 -6.89 8.85
CA ILE A 469 -31.96 -5.43 8.78
C ILE A 469 -33.37 -4.96 9.16
N PRO A 470 -33.53 -4.14 10.25
CA PRO A 470 -34.83 -3.61 10.61
C PRO A 470 -35.40 -2.74 9.51
N HIS A 471 -36.72 -2.74 9.38
CA HIS A 471 -37.41 -1.88 8.39
C HIS A 471 -37.05 -0.41 8.56
N GLU A 472 -37.00 0.04 9.80
CA GLU A 472 -36.67 1.41 10.20
C GLU A 472 -35.26 1.79 9.75
N PHE A 473 -34.32 0.83 9.75
CA PHE A 473 -32.96 1.08 9.28
C PHE A 473 -32.91 1.33 7.77
N ALA A 474 -33.67 0.59 6.98
CA ALA A 474 -33.74 0.80 5.54
C ALA A 474 -34.33 2.17 5.20
N PHE A 475 -35.37 2.61 5.91
CA PHE A 475 -35.92 3.98 5.77
C PHE A 475 -34.93 5.06 6.19
N ALA A 476 -34.23 4.87 7.33
CA ALA A 476 -33.22 5.79 7.79
C ALA A 476 -32.07 5.93 6.76
N PHE A 477 -31.66 4.83 6.16
CA PHE A 477 -30.64 4.82 5.10
C PHE A 477 -31.08 5.66 3.89
N ILE A 478 -32.30 5.45 3.38
CA ILE A 478 -32.84 6.25 2.27
C ILE A 478 -32.88 7.74 2.63
N LYS A 479 -33.38 8.06 3.82
CA LYS A 479 -33.48 9.45 4.28
C LYS A 479 -32.13 10.13 4.35
N ALA A 480 -31.09 9.38 4.73
CA ALA A 480 -29.73 9.88 4.94
C ALA A 480 -28.92 10.05 3.65
N LEU A 481 -29.39 9.58 2.48
CA LEU A 481 -28.66 9.72 1.21
C LEU A 481 -28.31 11.18 0.94
N PRO A 482 -27.02 11.55 0.76
CA PRO A 482 -26.60 12.91 0.45
C PRO A 482 -27.07 13.37 -0.93
N GLY A 483 -27.09 14.68 -1.17
CA GLY A 483 -27.42 15.25 -2.48
C GLY A 483 -26.40 14.93 -3.59
N SER A 484 -25.18 14.55 -3.23
CA SER A 484 -24.12 14.09 -4.14
C SER A 484 -24.18 12.61 -4.48
N THR A 485 -25.11 11.84 -3.84
CA THR A 485 -25.16 10.39 -3.96
C THR A 485 -25.45 9.95 -5.40
N SER A 486 -24.66 9.01 -5.90
CA SER A 486 -24.86 8.31 -7.16
C SER A 486 -25.42 6.89 -6.93
N GLU A 487 -25.95 6.27 -7.97
CA GLU A 487 -26.44 4.86 -7.89
C GLU A 487 -25.37 3.88 -7.43
N PHE A 488 -24.08 4.17 -7.71
CA PHE A 488 -22.96 3.33 -7.30
C PHE A 488 -22.76 3.30 -5.78
N ASP A 489 -23.33 4.27 -5.08
CA ASP A 489 -23.17 4.40 -3.63
C ASP A 489 -24.15 3.51 -2.84
N PHE A 490 -25.23 3.01 -3.49
CA PHE A 490 -26.26 2.18 -2.85
C PHE A 490 -26.72 0.95 -3.67
N GLN A 491 -25.83 0.39 -4.48
CA GLN A 491 -26.10 -0.81 -5.29
C GLN A 491 -26.46 -2.04 -4.47
N GLY A 492 -25.85 -2.21 -3.30
CA GLY A 492 -26.19 -3.30 -2.39
C GLY A 492 -27.64 -3.20 -1.94
N PHE A 493 -28.08 -2.00 -1.59
CA PHE A 493 -29.46 -1.72 -1.21
C PHE A 493 -30.46 -2.04 -2.35
N LEU A 494 -30.17 -1.60 -3.58
CA LEU A 494 -31.01 -1.92 -4.74
C LEU A 494 -31.16 -3.44 -4.97
N LYS A 495 -30.06 -4.18 -4.92
CA LYS A 495 -30.08 -5.64 -5.04
C LYS A 495 -30.85 -6.32 -3.91
N TRP A 496 -30.70 -5.79 -2.69
CA TRP A 496 -31.43 -6.30 -1.53
C TRP A 496 -32.93 -6.05 -1.65
N LEU A 497 -33.37 -4.88 -2.14
CA LEU A 497 -34.78 -4.62 -2.46
C LEU A 497 -35.34 -5.65 -3.45
N GLY A 498 -34.63 -5.91 -4.55
CA GLY A 498 -35.02 -6.93 -5.53
C GLY A 498 -35.12 -8.32 -4.93
N TYR A 499 -34.21 -8.70 -4.03
CA TYR A 499 -34.27 -9.99 -3.33
C TYR A 499 -35.46 -10.08 -2.33
N LYS A 500 -35.83 -8.98 -1.70
CA LYS A 500 -36.92 -8.92 -0.72
C LYS A 500 -38.30 -8.83 -1.35
N SER A 501 -38.42 -8.37 -2.60
CA SER A 501 -39.73 -8.19 -3.28
C SER A 501 -40.59 -9.45 -3.32
N GLY A 502 -39.97 -10.61 -3.59
CA GLY A 502 -40.70 -11.90 -3.58
C GLY A 502 -41.13 -12.44 -2.21
N ARG A 503 -40.85 -11.69 -1.12
CA ARG A 503 -41.18 -12.13 0.25
C ARG A 503 -42.08 -11.19 1.02
N ASN A 504 -42.07 -9.90 0.69
CA ASN A 504 -42.86 -8.86 1.36
C ASN A 504 -43.02 -7.64 0.44
N SER A 505 -43.89 -7.77 -0.55
CA SER A 505 -44.06 -6.78 -1.63
C SER A 505 -44.54 -5.41 -1.11
N LEU A 506 -45.45 -5.39 -0.14
CA LEU A 506 -45.96 -4.12 0.41
C LEU A 506 -44.86 -3.30 1.08
N PHE A 507 -44.02 -3.95 1.89
CA PHE A 507 -42.90 -3.30 2.54
C PHE A 507 -41.86 -2.79 1.52
N VAL A 508 -41.56 -3.60 0.51
CA VAL A 508 -40.62 -3.21 -0.54
C VAL A 508 -41.17 -2.08 -1.40
N LEU A 509 -42.50 -2.05 -1.65
CA LEU A 509 -43.16 -0.94 -2.33
C LEU A 509 -42.98 0.36 -1.54
N GLU A 510 -43.26 0.36 -0.23
CA GLU A 510 -43.11 1.53 0.65
C GLU A 510 -41.66 2.08 0.65
N LEU A 511 -40.66 1.19 0.72
CA LEU A 511 -39.26 1.57 0.62
C LEU A 511 -38.90 2.15 -0.74
N THR A 512 -39.43 1.56 -1.81
CA THR A 512 -39.15 2.01 -3.17
C THR A 512 -39.81 3.35 -3.47
N GLU A 513 -41.01 3.61 -2.94
CA GLU A 513 -41.67 4.91 -2.97
C GLU A 513 -40.87 5.98 -2.22
N ALA A 514 -40.36 5.65 -1.02
CA ALA A 514 -39.49 6.53 -0.25
C ALA A 514 -38.19 6.83 -0.99
N LEU A 515 -37.59 5.82 -1.64
CA LEU A 515 -36.40 6.00 -2.48
C LEU A 515 -36.70 6.92 -3.67
N ALA A 516 -37.77 6.71 -4.41
CA ALA A 516 -38.17 7.57 -5.53
C ALA A 516 -38.36 9.03 -5.06
N GLN A 517 -39.04 9.24 -3.93
CA GLN A 517 -39.19 10.56 -3.34
C GLN A 517 -37.85 11.22 -2.97
N LYS A 518 -36.93 10.45 -2.41
CA LYS A 518 -35.60 10.97 -2.07
C LYS A 518 -34.83 11.34 -3.33
N LEU A 519 -34.82 10.49 -4.35
CA LEU A 519 -34.15 10.73 -5.63
C LEU A 519 -34.69 11.98 -6.36
N GLU A 520 -35.97 12.22 -6.29
CA GLU A 520 -36.61 13.47 -6.81
C GLU A 520 -36.05 14.70 -6.11
N THR A 521 -35.87 14.64 -4.78
CA THR A 521 -35.38 15.80 -3.99
C THR A 521 -33.92 16.11 -4.22
N ILE A 522 -33.09 15.12 -4.51
CA ILE A 522 -31.65 15.31 -4.74
C ILE A 522 -31.29 15.52 -6.22
N ASN A 523 -32.28 15.60 -7.12
CA ASN A 523 -32.06 15.71 -8.56
C ASN A 523 -31.05 14.69 -9.11
N ALA A 524 -31.15 13.44 -8.65
CA ALA A 524 -30.25 12.38 -9.07
C ALA A 524 -30.38 12.17 -10.58
N SER A 525 -29.32 12.52 -11.31
CA SER A 525 -29.29 12.35 -12.78
C SER A 525 -28.90 10.92 -13.12
N GLN A 526 -29.76 10.27 -13.92
CA GLN A 526 -29.53 9.00 -14.61
C GLN A 526 -29.09 7.81 -13.72
N LEU A 527 -30.07 6.99 -13.34
CA LEU A 527 -29.81 5.67 -12.77
C LEU A 527 -29.50 4.69 -13.91
N TRP A 528 -28.28 4.10 -13.90
CA TRP A 528 -27.80 3.20 -14.96
C TRP A 528 -28.05 1.71 -14.68
N GLN A 529 -28.11 1.31 -13.39
CA GLN A 529 -28.30 -0.09 -12.97
C GLN A 529 -29.73 -0.32 -12.46
N THR A 530 -30.66 -0.27 -13.36
CA THR A 530 -32.10 -0.25 -13.07
C THR A 530 -32.75 -1.63 -12.95
N GLN A 531 -32.05 -2.70 -13.36
CA GLN A 531 -32.59 -4.06 -13.33
C GLN A 531 -33.20 -4.47 -11.96
N PRO A 532 -32.60 -4.15 -10.79
CA PRO A 532 -33.22 -4.44 -9.51
C PRO A 532 -34.55 -3.74 -9.28
N LEU A 533 -34.70 -2.47 -9.71
CA LEU A 533 -35.95 -1.72 -9.59
C LEU A 533 -37.02 -2.28 -10.51
N ILE A 534 -36.67 -2.66 -11.73
CA ILE A 534 -37.57 -3.33 -12.68
C ILE A 534 -38.05 -4.67 -12.08
N SER A 535 -37.14 -5.45 -11.49
CA SER A 535 -37.50 -6.71 -10.83
C SER A 535 -38.47 -6.51 -9.66
N VAL A 536 -38.24 -5.44 -8.86
CA VAL A 536 -39.15 -5.08 -7.76
C VAL A 536 -40.57 -4.78 -8.29
N LEU A 537 -40.68 -3.92 -9.31
CA LEU A 537 -42.01 -3.57 -9.89
C LEU A 537 -42.70 -4.75 -10.51
N ASN A 538 -41.98 -5.59 -11.26
CA ASN A 538 -42.54 -6.84 -11.83
C ASN A 538 -43.12 -7.76 -10.76
N GLU A 539 -42.40 -7.93 -9.64
CA GLU A 539 -42.82 -8.82 -8.56
C GLU A 539 -44.05 -8.25 -7.82
N ILE A 540 -44.09 -6.95 -7.61
CA ILE A 540 -45.25 -6.28 -7.00
C ILE A 540 -46.48 -6.38 -7.90
N LEU A 541 -46.34 -6.17 -9.22
CA LEU A 541 -47.44 -6.29 -10.17
C LEU A 541 -47.95 -7.74 -10.25
N ARG A 542 -47.03 -8.73 -10.26
CA ARG A 542 -47.39 -10.14 -10.24
C ARG A 542 -48.20 -10.53 -8.98
N GLU A 543 -47.78 -10.06 -7.81
CA GLU A 543 -48.52 -10.32 -6.56
C GLU A 543 -49.90 -9.64 -6.55
N ALA A 544 -49.98 -8.45 -7.13
CA ALA A 544 -51.23 -7.72 -7.26
C ALA A 544 -52.23 -8.40 -8.23
N ASP A 545 -51.74 -9.14 -9.23
CA ASP A 545 -52.57 -9.94 -10.12
C ASP A 545 -53.08 -11.23 -9.43
N ASP A 546 -52.23 -11.87 -8.62
CA ASP A 546 -52.57 -13.08 -7.87
C ASP A 546 -53.61 -12.81 -6.75
N THR A 547 -53.54 -11.64 -6.13
CA THR A 547 -54.46 -11.15 -5.10
C THR A 547 -54.96 -9.77 -5.49
N PRO A 548 -56.10 -9.64 -6.23
CA PRO A 548 -56.50 -8.38 -6.80
C PRO A 548 -56.67 -7.27 -5.76
N ASP A 549 -55.65 -6.45 -5.62
CA ASP A 549 -55.65 -5.21 -4.81
C ASP A 549 -55.50 -4.00 -5.74
N PRO A 550 -56.63 -3.32 -6.08
CA PRO A 550 -56.61 -2.15 -6.97
C PRO A 550 -55.71 -1.02 -6.43
N GLN A 551 -55.54 -0.91 -5.12
CA GLN A 551 -54.66 0.11 -4.52
C GLN A 551 -53.20 -0.22 -4.73
N LEU A 552 -52.81 -1.47 -4.61
CA LEU A 552 -51.46 -1.95 -4.84
C LEU A 552 -51.05 -1.73 -6.30
N ILE A 553 -51.91 -2.08 -7.24
CA ILE A 553 -51.69 -1.86 -8.68
C ILE A 553 -51.50 -0.36 -8.97
N GLN A 554 -52.40 0.50 -8.45
CA GLN A 554 -52.32 1.94 -8.70
C GLN A 554 -51.03 2.53 -8.14
N ARG A 555 -50.57 2.09 -6.94
CA ARG A 555 -49.33 2.55 -6.34
C ARG A 555 -48.12 2.10 -7.18
N ALA A 556 -48.11 0.87 -7.68
CA ALA A 556 -47.05 0.35 -8.55
C ALA A 556 -46.93 1.14 -9.85
N ILE A 557 -48.06 1.45 -10.50
CA ILE A 557 -48.12 2.27 -11.72
C ILE A 557 -47.60 3.69 -11.43
N ASN A 558 -48.07 4.32 -10.35
CA ASN A 558 -47.59 5.65 -9.95
C ASN A 558 -46.06 5.66 -9.68
N LEU A 559 -45.53 4.57 -9.11
CA LEU A 559 -44.11 4.46 -8.85
C LEU A 559 -43.31 4.27 -10.14
N GLN A 560 -43.82 3.49 -11.11
CA GLN A 560 -43.24 3.36 -12.44
C GLN A 560 -43.18 4.73 -13.15
N ASP A 561 -44.26 5.50 -13.14
CA ASP A 561 -44.30 6.86 -13.71
C ASP A 561 -43.26 7.80 -13.08
N ARG A 562 -43.05 7.67 -11.77
CA ARG A 562 -42.02 8.45 -11.07
C ARG A 562 -40.63 8.10 -11.52
N PHE A 563 -40.32 6.80 -11.66
CA PHE A 563 -39.01 6.34 -12.14
C PHE A 563 -38.77 6.70 -13.62
N LEU A 564 -39.80 6.67 -14.46
CA LEU A 564 -39.71 7.19 -15.84
C LEU A 564 -39.32 8.67 -15.86
N ARG A 565 -39.93 9.50 -15.02
CA ARG A 565 -39.58 10.94 -14.90
C ARG A 565 -38.14 11.15 -14.36
N LEU A 566 -37.65 10.26 -13.52
CA LEU A 566 -36.29 10.27 -13.03
C LEU A 566 -35.27 9.74 -14.07
N GLY A 567 -35.72 9.31 -15.26
CA GLY A 567 -34.85 8.81 -16.33
C GLY A 567 -34.27 7.43 -16.07
N VAL A 568 -34.96 6.61 -15.28
CA VAL A 568 -34.57 5.22 -15.00
C VAL A 568 -34.76 4.40 -16.27
N ARG A 569 -33.65 3.92 -16.87
CA ARG A 569 -33.68 3.19 -18.14
C ARG A 569 -34.33 1.80 -17.99
N GLY A 570 -35.02 1.35 -19.04
CA GLY A 570 -35.68 0.02 -19.09
C GLY A 570 -37.05 -0.03 -18.45
N MET A 571 -37.53 1.06 -17.85
CA MET A 571 -38.91 1.14 -17.35
C MET A 571 -39.93 1.19 -18.48
N GLU A 572 -39.52 1.60 -19.69
CA GLU A 572 -40.36 1.62 -20.90
C GLU A 572 -40.75 0.22 -21.32
N GLU A 573 -39.88 -0.78 -21.16
CA GLU A 573 -40.16 -2.19 -21.51
C GLU A 573 -41.30 -2.81 -20.69
N LEU A 574 -41.58 -2.28 -19.50
CA LEU A 574 -42.70 -2.69 -18.66
C LEU A 574 -44.04 -2.22 -19.23
N LEU A 575 -44.08 -1.07 -19.90
CA LEU A 575 -45.30 -0.53 -20.56
C LEU A 575 -45.67 -1.35 -21.77
N ASP A 576 -44.68 -1.82 -22.55
CA ASP A 576 -44.93 -2.61 -23.74
C ASP A 576 -45.50 -4.02 -23.40
N ARG A 577 -45.18 -4.59 -22.25
CA ARG A 577 -45.71 -5.86 -21.78
C ARG A 577 -47.13 -5.74 -21.25
N ALA A 578 -47.46 -4.66 -20.52
CA ALA A 578 -48.80 -4.42 -20.00
C ALA A 578 -49.85 -4.03 -21.10
N GLY A 579 -49.37 -3.67 -22.31
CA GLY A 579 -50.23 -3.35 -23.44
C GLY A 579 -50.45 -4.50 -24.43
N GLN A 580 -49.88 -5.69 -24.17
CA GLN A 580 -50.02 -6.90 -25.04
C GLN A 580 -50.95 -7.98 -24.47
N ASP A 581 -51.46 -7.82 -23.24
CA ASP A 581 -52.51 -8.63 -22.63
C ASP A 581 -53.83 -7.84 -22.65
#